data_a929f8c399743baa82b6ead424170f40
#
_entry.id   a929f8c399743baa82b6ead424170f40
#
_cell.length_a   1.000
_cell.length_b   1.000
_cell.length_c   1.000
_cell.angle_alpha   90.00
_cell.angle_beta   90.00
_cell.angle_gamma   90.00
#
_symmetry.space_group_name_H-M   'P 1'
#
loop_
_entity.id
_entity.type
_entity.pdbx_description
1 polymer ?
#
loop_
_entity_poly.entity_id
_entity_poly.type
_entity_poly.pdbx_seq_one_letter_code
_entity_poly.pdbx_strand_id
1 'polypeptide(L)'
;KAKKETDYTDEEIGVFFISPCPAKASYVKNGFAGYKSKVDVVVSINDVYFQLIAKMKHDNEVDSLSNSGVIGIGWATSGGEATAIFNEHYLAADGIDNVIRVLDQVENGNIPPLEFIELNACTGGCVGGVMTMQDPFIAKARLQSLRRYLPVSQNFLSKEESAYIPDGYIFNEIPTYHPISRLSDSMAESMRMMADIQKLKDELPGIDCGSCGAPNS
;
A
#
# COMPACT_ATOMS: atom_id res chain seq x y z
N LYS A 1 -2.40 18.40 10.30
CA LYS A 1 -2.88 19.64 9.66
C LYS A 1 -4.38 19.85 9.95
N ALA A 2 -5.28 18.92 9.55
CA ALA A 2 -6.74 19.07 9.77
C ALA A 2 -7.09 19.35 11.25
N LYS A 3 -6.51 18.63 12.21
CA LYS A 3 -6.73 18.85 13.65
C LYS A 3 -6.23 20.20 14.17
N LYS A 4 -5.36 20.91 13.45
CA LYS A 4 -4.87 22.25 13.79
C LYS A 4 -5.68 23.38 13.16
N GLU A 5 -6.49 23.07 12.15
CA GLU A 5 -7.26 24.03 11.35
C GLU A 5 -8.76 24.06 11.75
N THR A 6 -9.16 23.21 12.71
CA THR A 6 -10.53 23.15 13.22
C THR A 6 -10.56 23.48 14.71
N ASP A 7 -11.67 24.02 15.18
CA ASP A 7 -11.90 24.31 16.61
C ASP A 7 -12.28 23.05 17.42
N TYR A 8 -12.28 21.86 16.77
CA TYR A 8 -12.61 20.60 17.41
C TYR A 8 -11.43 20.01 18.18
N THR A 9 -11.73 19.34 19.27
CA THR A 9 -10.75 18.56 20.04
C THR A 9 -10.32 17.29 19.30
N ASP A 10 -9.20 16.70 19.71
CA ASP A 10 -8.72 15.44 19.12
C ASP A 10 -9.72 14.27 19.27
N GLU A 11 -10.57 14.32 20.31
CA GLU A 11 -11.60 13.32 20.60
C GLU A 11 -12.85 13.47 19.73
N GLU A 12 -13.08 14.68 19.19
CA GLU A 12 -14.20 14.98 18.31
C GLU A 12 -13.89 14.74 16.82
N ILE A 13 -12.62 14.46 16.47
CA ILE A 13 -12.19 14.25 15.09
C ILE A 13 -11.84 12.79 14.87
N GLY A 14 -12.60 12.10 14.01
CA GLY A 14 -12.25 10.78 13.50
C GLY A 14 -11.50 10.86 12.17
N VAL A 15 -10.33 10.19 12.07
CA VAL A 15 -9.53 10.11 10.86
C VAL A 15 -9.69 8.74 10.22
N PHE A 16 -10.29 8.70 9.05
CA PHE A 16 -10.49 7.47 8.27
C PHE A 16 -9.52 7.44 7.10
N PHE A 17 -8.88 6.29 6.90
CA PHE A 17 -7.98 6.06 5.78
C PHE A 17 -8.55 4.99 4.85
N ILE A 18 -8.92 5.37 3.64
CA ILE A 18 -9.35 4.43 2.61
C ILE A 18 -8.10 3.86 1.94
N SER A 19 -7.90 2.54 2.02
CA SER A 19 -6.65 1.90 1.61
C SER A 19 -6.87 0.62 0.81
N PRO A 20 -6.03 0.35 -0.20
CA PRO A 20 -5.95 -0.94 -0.87
C PRO A 20 -5.11 -1.98 -0.11
N CYS A 21 -4.51 -1.61 1.05
CA CYS A 21 -3.37 -2.31 1.62
C CYS A 21 -3.65 -2.81 3.05
N PRO A 22 -3.66 -4.15 3.28
CA PRO A 22 -3.83 -4.72 4.62
C PRO A 22 -2.61 -4.46 5.52
N ALA A 23 -1.40 -4.32 4.96
CA ALA A 23 -0.22 -3.98 5.73
C ALA A 23 -0.34 -2.59 6.37
N LYS A 24 -0.94 -1.62 5.66
CA LYS A 24 -1.25 -0.30 6.22
C LYS A 24 -2.32 -0.37 7.32
N ALA A 25 -3.31 -1.26 7.18
CA ALA A 25 -4.29 -1.50 8.24
C ALA A 25 -3.61 -2.07 9.51
N SER A 26 -2.73 -3.03 9.34
CA SER A 26 -1.92 -3.58 10.44
C SER A 26 -1.01 -2.53 11.08
N TYR A 27 -0.38 -1.68 10.27
CA TYR A 27 0.43 -0.56 10.75
C TYR A 27 -0.38 0.42 11.61
N VAL A 28 -1.57 0.80 11.15
CA VAL A 28 -2.45 1.71 11.91
C VAL A 28 -2.85 1.09 13.23
N LYS A 29 -3.16 -0.21 13.24
CA LYS A 29 -3.61 -0.93 14.44
C LYS A 29 -2.48 -1.15 15.47
N ASN A 30 -1.30 -1.51 15.01
CA ASN A 30 -0.21 -1.97 15.88
C ASN A 30 0.87 -0.91 16.10
N GLY A 31 0.87 0.18 15.31
CA GLY A 31 1.97 1.13 15.26
C GLY A 31 3.17 0.60 14.49
N PHE A 32 4.19 1.43 14.33
CA PHE A 32 5.42 1.09 13.62
C PHE A 32 6.59 1.92 14.18
N ALA A 33 7.73 1.30 14.45
CA ALA A 33 8.92 1.98 14.95
C ALA A 33 8.66 2.88 16.18
N GLY A 34 7.84 2.42 17.14
CA GLY A 34 7.48 3.19 18.33
C GLY A 34 6.44 4.29 18.12
N TYR A 35 6.01 4.55 16.88
CA TYR A 35 5.01 5.56 16.56
C TYR A 35 3.60 4.96 16.45
N LYS A 36 2.66 5.57 17.15
CA LYS A 36 1.24 5.26 16.98
C LYS A 36 0.67 6.10 15.84
N SER A 37 -0.05 5.47 14.94
CA SER A 37 -0.76 6.17 13.87
C SER A 37 -1.77 7.17 14.43
N LYS A 38 -1.93 8.30 13.74
CA LYS A 38 -3.01 9.26 13.98
C LYS A 38 -4.28 8.95 13.18
N VAL A 39 -4.29 7.86 12.45
CA VAL A 39 -5.46 7.31 11.77
C VAL A 39 -6.22 6.43 12.76
N ASP A 40 -7.52 6.65 12.89
CA ASP A 40 -8.35 5.90 13.83
C ASP A 40 -8.86 4.61 13.19
N VAL A 41 -9.24 4.65 11.91
CA VAL A 41 -9.81 3.51 11.20
C VAL A 41 -9.25 3.41 9.78
N VAL A 42 -8.93 2.19 9.36
CA VAL A 42 -8.65 1.88 7.95
C VAL A 42 -9.83 1.16 7.34
N VAL A 43 -10.31 1.67 6.21
CA VAL A 43 -11.44 1.13 5.46
C VAL A 43 -10.93 0.64 4.11
N SER A 44 -11.37 -0.52 3.66
CA SER A 44 -10.98 -1.03 2.35
C SER A 44 -11.66 -0.25 1.21
N ILE A 45 -11.00 -0.20 0.06
CA ILE A 45 -11.64 0.33 -1.15
C ILE A 45 -12.89 -0.49 -1.50
N ASN A 46 -12.86 -1.81 -1.26
CA ASN A 46 -14.00 -2.70 -1.50
C ASN A 46 -15.24 -2.28 -0.72
N ASP A 47 -15.07 -1.89 0.55
CA ASP A 47 -16.20 -1.55 1.42
C ASP A 47 -16.89 -0.24 1.01
N VAL A 48 -16.11 0.73 0.51
CA VAL A 48 -16.67 2.04 0.11
C VAL A 48 -17.12 2.10 -1.34
N TYR A 49 -16.63 1.21 -2.19
CA TYR A 49 -16.81 1.28 -3.65
C TYR A 49 -18.27 1.33 -4.09
N PHE A 50 -19.08 0.40 -3.62
CA PHE A 50 -20.49 0.33 -4.03
C PHE A 50 -21.31 1.51 -3.52
N GLN A 51 -21.03 1.97 -2.31
CA GLN A 51 -21.70 3.14 -1.74
C GLN A 51 -21.31 4.41 -2.49
N LEU A 52 -20.04 4.55 -2.87
CA LEU A 52 -19.53 5.66 -3.65
C LEU A 52 -20.21 5.72 -5.02
N ILE A 53 -20.24 4.61 -5.78
CA ILE A 53 -20.88 4.54 -7.09
C ILE A 53 -22.38 4.83 -7.01
N ALA A 54 -23.06 4.32 -5.99
CA ALA A 54 -24.48 4.58 -5.80
C ALA A 54 -24.76 6.09 -5.61
N LYS A 55 -23.92 6.79 -4.83
CA LYS A 55 -24.02 8.24 -4.61
C LYS A 55 -23.65 9.05 -5.84
N MET A 56 -22.60 8.67 -6.54
CA MET A 56 -22.14 9.36 -7.76
C MET A 56 -23.22 9.42 -8.85
N LYS A 57 -24.11 8.43 -8.93
CA LYS A 57 -25.24 8.44 -9.89
C LYS A 57 -26.29 9.51 -9.62
N HIS A 58 -26.34 10.02 -8.42
CA HIS A 58 -27.31 11.03 -7.98
C HIS A 58 -26.69 12.42 -7.85
N ASP A 59 -25.38 12.54 -8.02
CA ASP A 59 -24.68 13.80 -7.94
C ASP A 59 -24.55 14.38 -9.36
N ASN A 60 -25.15 15.57 -9.54
CA ASN A 60 -25.09 16.31 -10.81
C ASN A 60 -24.02 17.40 -10.80
N GLU A 61 -23.36 17.63 -9.67
CA GLU A 61 -22.27 18.57 -9.57
C GLU A 61 -20.95 17.86 -9.86
N VAL A 62 -20.30 18.28 -10.92
CA VAL A 62 -18.97 17.76 -11.31
C VAL A 62 -17.93 18.78 -10.89
N ASP A 63 -17.34 18.58 -9.74
CA ASP A 63 -16.14 19.29 -9.35
C ASP A 63 -14.95 18.89 -10.23
N SER A 64 -14.06 19.86 -10.44
CA SER A 64 -12.82 19.57 -11.16
C SER A 64 -11.99 18.52 -10.41
N LEU A 65 -11.79 17.35 -11.05
CA LEU A 65 -10.94 16.27 -10.53
C LEU A 65 -9.44 16.64 -10.50
N SER A 66 -9.10 17.88 -10.78
CA SER A 66 -7.74 18.32 -11.09
C SER A 66 -6.88 18.65 -9.86
N ASN A 67 -7.22 18.16 -8.68
CA ASN A 67 -6.38 18.33 -7.48
C ASN A 67 -5.15 17.41 -7.47
N SER A 68 -5.01 16.50 -8.42
CA SER A 68 -3.86 15.61 -8.55
C SER A 68 -3.35 15.57 -9.98
N GLY A 69 -2.03 15.51 -10.15
CA GLY A 69 -1.39 15.39 -11.46
C GLY A 69 -1.06 13.95 -11.84
N VAL A 70 -0.56 13.80 -13.07
CA VAL A 70 -0.10 12.52 -13.65
C VAL A 70 0.91 11.81 -12.74
N ILE A 71 1.82 12.58 -12.12
CA ILE A 71 2.87 12.07 -11.24
C ILE A 71 2.24 11.42 -10.00
N GLY A 72 1.38 12.15 -9.29
CA GLY A 72 0.75 11.65 -8.07
C GLY A 72 -0.14 10.42 -8.31
N ILE A 73 -0.94 10.43 -9.37
CA ILE A 73 -1.76 9.27 -9.76
C ILE A 73 -0.88 8.08 -10.16
N GLY A 74 0.28 8.34 -10.78
CA GLY A 74 1.25 7.32 -11.17
C GLY A 74 1.77 6.47 -10.02
N TRP A 75 1.88 7.04 -8.82
CA TRP A 75 2.40 6.34 -7.63
C TRP A 75 1.59 5.11 -7.21
N ALA A 76 0.35 5.01 -7.66
CA ALA A 76 -0.47 3.84 -7.41
C ALA A 76 -0.04 2.59 -8.21
N THR A 77 0.82 2.75 -9.20
CA THR A 77 1.33 1.67 -10.06
C THR A 77 2.81 1.41 -9.83
N SER A 78 3.23 0.17 -9.99
CA SER A 78 4.64 -0.19 -9.95
C SER A 78 5.45 0.60 -10.98
N GLY A 79 6.58 1.13 -10.58
CA GLY A 79 7.44 2.05 -11.34
C GLY A 79 6.99 3.51 -11.29
N GLY A 80 5.88 3.81 -10.61
CA GLY A 80 5.33 5.17 -10.54
C GLY A 80 6.12 6.11 -9.65
N GLU A 81 6.62 5.63 -8.53
CA GLU A 81 7.50 6.39 -7.64
C GLU A 81 8.87 6.60 -8.29
N ALA A 82 9.45 5.55 -8.85
CA ALA A 82 10.72 5.60 -9.55
C ALA A 82 10.69 6.61 -10.72
N THR A 83 9.64 6.59 -11.53
CA THR A 83 9.46 7.55 -12.63
C THR A 83 9.31 9.00 -12.12
N ALA A 84 8.72 9.20 -10.95
CA ALA A 84 8.50 10.52 -10.37
C ALA A 84 9.79 11.21 -9.90
N ILE A 85 10.86 10.45 -9.68
CA ILE A 85 12.17 10.98 -9.29
C ILE A 85 12.93 11.57 -10.49
N PHE A 86 12.47 11.31 -11.74
CA PHE A 86 13.12 11.73 -12.98
C PHE A 86 14.59 11.27 -13.10
N ASN A 87 14.88 10.09 -12.54
CA ASN A 87 16.18 9.44 -12.60
C ASN A 87 16.07 8.16 -13.43
N GLU A 88 17.05 7.87 -14.26
CA GLU A 88 17.07 6.67 -15.11
C GLU A 88 17.77 5.49 -14.41
N HIS A 89 18.49 5.72 -13.30
CA HIS A 89 19.23 4.71 -12.55
C HIS A 89 18.35 4.09 -11.45
N TYR A 90 17.25 3.48 -11.85
CA TYR A 90 16.35 2.83 -10.91
C TYR A 90 15.97 1.41 -11.32
N LEU A 91 15.50 0.65 -10.35
CA LEU A 91 14.84 -0.63 -10.53
C LEU A 91 13.46 -0.57 -9.87
N ALA A 92 12.44 -1.06 -10.56
CA ALA A 92 11.11 -1.24 -9.99
C ALA A 92 10.70 -2.71 -10.13
N ALA A 93 10.28 -3.33 -9.03
CA ALA A 93 9.77 -4.70 -9.03
C ALA A 93 8.47 -4.80 -8.24
N ASP A 94 7.56 -5.65 -8.73
CA ASP A 94 6.30 -5.94 -8.08
C ASP A 94 6.00 -7.44 -7.99
N GLY A 95 5.13 -7.79 -7.05
CA GLY A 95 4.87 -9.17 -6.66
C GLY A 95 5.92 -9.68 -5.67
N ILE A 96 5.44 -10.23 -4.56
CA ILE A 96 6.32 -10.58 -3.42
C ILE A 96 7.47 -11.53 -3.80
N ASP A 97 7.23 -12.49 -4.67
CA ASP A 97 8.28 -13.43 -5.11
C ASP A 97 9.37 -12.74 -5.93
N ASN A 98 9.00 -11.78 -6.79
CA ASN A 98 9.95 -10.98 -7.55
C ASN A 98 10.74 -10.05 -6.62
N VAL A 99 10.06 -9.44 -5.65
CA VAL A 99 10.69 -8.56 -4.64
C VAL A 99 11.75 -9.34 -3.85
N ILE A 100 11.43 -10.55 -3.39
CA ILE A 100 12.38 -11.41 -2.68
C ILE A 100 13.61 -11.70 -3.56
N ARG A 101 13.39 -12.10 -4.82
CA ARG A 101 14.50 -12.36 -5.76
C ARG A 101 15.39 -11.12 -5.99
N VAL A 102 14.79 -9.94 -6.08
CA VAL A 102 15.56 -8.69 -6.22
C VAL A 102 16.37 -8.42 -4.95
N LEU A 103 15.79 -8.61 -3.77
CA LEU A 103 16.50 -8.42 -2.51
C LEU A 103 17.67 -9.39 -2.37
N ASP A 104 17.52 -10.64 -2.79
CA ASP A 104 18.62 -11.62 -2.84
C ASP A 104 19.77 -11.15 -3.75
N GLN A 105 19.44 -10.54 -4.91
CA GLN A 105 20.48 -9.99 -5.81
C GLN A 105 21.17 -8.76 -5.19
N VAL A 106 20.40 -7.91 -4.49
CA VAL A 106 20.96 -6.75 -3.75
C VAL A 106 21.91 -7.22 -2.67
N GLU A 107 21.53 -8.22 -1.87
CA GLU A 107 22.34 -8.78 -0.80
C GLU A 107 23.64 -9.40 -1.32
N ASN A 108 23.58 -10.07 -2.47
CA ASN A 108 24.74 -10.68 -3.12
C ASN A 108 25.58 -9.70 -3.96
N GLY A 109 25.22 -8.42 -4.02
CA GLY A 109 25.93 -7.41 -4.79
C GLY A 109 25.83 -7.59 -6.31
N ASN A 110 24.86 -8.34 -6.81
CA ASN A 110 24.68 -8.68 -8.22
C ASN A 110 23.72 -7.71 -8.93
N ILE A 111 23.75 -6.45 -8.56
CA ILE A 111 22.93 -5.40 -9.17
C ILE A 111 23.81 -4.36 -9.86
N PRO A 112 23.33 -3.74 -10.95
CA PRO A 112 24.02 -2.58 -11.54
C PRO A 112 24.03 -1.41 -10.55
N PRO A 113 24.84 -0.37 -10.79
CA PRO A 113 24.77 0.86 -10.00
C PRO A 113 23.36 1.47 -10.12
N LEU A 114 22.64 1.51 -9.01
CA LEU A 114 21.30 2.08 -8.90
C LEU A 114 21.28 3.18 -7.84
N GLU A 115 20.47 4.21 -8.08
CA GLU A 115 20.23 5.28 -7.13
C GLU A 115 18.89 5.09 -6.39
N PHE A 116 17.97 4.32 -6.97
CA PHE A 116 16.67 4.07 -6.39
C PHE A 116 16.14 2.68 -6.70
N ILE A 117 15.52 2.05 -5.71
CA ILE A 117 14.86 0.76 -5.86
C ILE A 117 13.43 0.88 -5.32
N GLU A 118 12.44 0.70 -6.19
CA GLU A 118 11.03 0.62 -5.84
C GLU A 118 10.59 -0.84 -5.74
N LEU A 119 10.11 -1.26 -4.57
CA LEU A 119 9.66 -2.63 -4.34
C LEU A 119 8.21 -2.65 -3.85
N ASN A 120 7.35 -3.29 -4.62
CA ASN A 120 5.93 -3.41 -4.33
C ASN A 120 5.56 -4.88 -4.08
N ALA A 121 5.06 -5.22 -2.90
CA ALA A 121 4.63 -6.60 -2.59
C ALA A 121 3.44 -7.05 -3.46
N CYS A 122 2.56 -6.12 -3.85
CA CYS A 122 1.40 -6.42 -4.68
C CYS A 122 1.74 -6.31 -6.17
N THR A 123 1.26 -7.24 -6.98
CA THR A 123 1.41 -7.22 -8.45
C THR A 123 0.78 -5.96 -9.04
N GLY A 124 1.53 -5.23 -9.85
CA GLY A 124 1.10 -3.97 -10.46
C GLY A 124 1.21 -2.74 -9.56
N GLY A 125 1.69 -2.89 -8.32
CA GLY A 125 1.74 -1.86 -7.30
C GLY A 125 0.46 -1.78 -6.45
N CYS A 126 0.16 -0.61 -5.86
CA CYS A 126 -0.99 -0.43 -4.99
C CYS A 126 -2.35 -0.70 -5.66
N VAL A 127 -2.45 -0.54 -6.97
CA VAL A 127 -3.67 -0.87 -7.74
C VAL A 127 -4.01 -2.36 -7.71
N GLY A 128 -3.03 -3.23 -7.42
CA GLY A 128 -3.20 -4.67 -7.25
C GLY A 128 -3.32 -5.10 -5.80
N GLY A 129 -3.54 -4.18 -4.87
CA GLY A 129 -3.72 -4.49 -3.46
C GLY A 129 -4.96 -5.37 -3.22
N VAL A 130 -4.86 -6.28 -2.26
CA VAL A 130 -5.94 -7.27 -1.96
C VAL A 130 -7.24 -6.65 -1.43
N MET A 131 -7.21 -5.38 -1.06
CA MET A 131 -8.40 -4.63 -0.64
C MET A 131 -8.96 -3.75 -1.78
N THR A 132 -8.66 -4.08 -3.06
CA THR A 132 -9.20 -3.46 -4.27
C THR A 132 -10.21 -4.38 -4.96
N MET A 133 -10.99 -3.82 -5.89
CA MET A 133 -12.03 -4.54 -6.63
C MET A 133 -11.61 -4.96 -8.04
N GLN A 134 -10.58 -4.35 -8.59
CA GLN A 134 -10.22 -4.48 -9.98
C GLN A 134 -8.95 -5.32 -10.14
N ASP A 135 -8.94 -6.14 -11.19
CA ASP A 135 -7.70 -6.77 -11.65
C ASP A 135 -6.59 -5.73 -11.85
N PRO A 136 -5.36 -5.99 -11.36
CA PRO A 136 -4.26 -4.99 -11.37
C PRO A 136 -3.87 -4.53 -12.78
N PHE A 137 -3.89 -5.41 -13.77
CA PHE A 137 -3.53 -5.05 -15.15
C PHE A 137 -4.59 -4.17 -15.79
N ILE A 138 -5.86 -4.47 -15.54
CA ILE A 138 -6.98 -3.65 -16.01
C ILE A 138 -6.99 -2.30 -15.30
N ALA A 139 -6.75 -2.26 -14.00
CA ALA A 139 -6.63 -1.03 -13.23
C ALA A 139 -5.51 -0.14 -13.76
N LYS A 140 -4.32 -0.72 -14.02
CA LYS A 140 -3.18 -0.02 -14.62
C LYS A 140 -3.52 0.57 -15.99
N ALA A 141 -4.19 -0.18 -16.86
CA ALA A 141 -4.60 0.30 -18.18
C ALA A 141 -5.61 1.47 -18.08
N ARG A 142 -6.57 1.39 -17.14
CA ARG A 142 -7.53 2.48 -16.89
C ARG A 142 -6.85 3.74 -16.36
N LEU A 143 -5.90 3.59 -15.44
CA LEU A 143 -5.11 4.72 -14.92
C LEU A 143 -4.28 5.38 -16.03
N GLN A 144 -3.64 4.60 -16.90
CA GLN A 144 -2.92 5.13 -18.05
C GLN A 144 -3.83 5.95 -18.98
N SER A 145 -5.06 5.51 -19.19
CA SER A 145 -6.04 6.26 -19.98
C SER A 145 -6.45 7.56 -19.28
N LEU A 146 -6.69 7.52 -17.97
CA LEU A 146 -7.04 8.68 -17.15
C LEU A 146 -5.93 9.74 -17.15
N ARG A 147 -4.68 9.32 -17.06
CA ARG A 147 -3.50 10.20 -17.02
C ARG A 147 -3.41 11.16 -18.21
N ARG A 148 -3.97 10.81 -19.37
CA ARG A 148 -3.98 11.68 -20.55
C ARG A 148 -4.74 13.00 -20.35
N TYR A 149 -5.68 13.02 -19.41
CA TYR A 149 -6.55 14.16 -19.14
C TYR A 149 -6.11 14.96 -17.91
N LEU A 150 -5.03 14.54 -17.26
CA LEU A 150 -4.53 15.18 -16.04
C LEU A 150 -3.32 16.07 -16.35
N PRO A 151 -3.14 17.18 -15.63
CA PRO A 151 -1.92 17.98 -15.72
C PRO A 151 -0.71 17.17 -15.23
N VAL A 152 0.48 17.55 -15.65
CA VAL A 152 1.72 16.86 -15.26
C VAL A 152 1.90 16.90 -13.75
N SER A 153 1.76 18.06 -13.14
CA SER A 153 1.77 18.24 -11.69
C SER A 153 0.91 19.46 -11.34
N GLN A 154 0.14 19.34 -10.25
CA GLN A 154 -0.64 20.45 -9.70
C GLN A 154 -0.34 20.72 -8.23
N ASN A 155 0.22 19.77 -7.53
CA ASN A 155 0.47 19.89 -6.10
C ASN A 155 1.87 20.45 -5.86
N PHE A 156 2.01 21.76 -6.07
CA PHE A 156 3.22 22.47 -5.67
C PHE A 156 3.06 22.89 -4.21
N LEU A 157 3.98 22.44 -3.36
CA LEU A 157 4.16 23.06 -2.07
C LEU A 157 4.63 24.50 -2.28
N SER A 158 4.13 25.44 -1.49
CA SER A 158 4.68 26.80 -1.46
C SER A 158 6.17 26.73 -1.10
N LYS A 159 6.97 27.74 -1.46
CA LYS A 159 8.39 27.76 -1.09
C LYS A 159 8.61 27.69 0.43
N GLU A 160 7.67 28.18 1.21
CA GLU A 160 7.68 28.11 2.65
C GLU A 160 7.35 26.71 3.17
N GLU A 161 6.39 26.03 2.53
CA GLU A 161 6.02 24.64 2.87
C GLU A 161 7.04 23.62 2.38
N SER A 162 7.75 23.87 1.28
CA SER A 162 8.75 22.94 0.74
C SER A 162 10.01 22.81 1.60
N ALA A 163 10.29 23.78 2.46
CA ALA A 163 11.42 23.75 3.40
C ALA A 163 11.05 23.08 4.73
N TYR A 164 9.77 22.79 4.97
CA TYR A 164 9.29 22.20 6.20
C TYR A 164 8.99 20.71 6.04
N ILE A 165 9.76 19.90 6.73
CA ILE A 165 9.46 18.49 6.90
C ILE A 165 8.74 18.34 8.26
N PRO A 166 7.45 17.95 8.27
CA PRO A 166 6.72 17.78 9.51
C PRO A 166 7.37 16.73 10.41
N ASP A 167 7.30 16.94 11.73
CA ASP A 167 7.69 15.93 12.71
C ASP A 167 6.92 14.63 12.46
N GLY A 168 7.62 13.51 12.49
CA GLY A 168 7.06 12.18 12.23
C GLY A 168 7.10 11.72 10.77
N TYR A 169 7.64 12.53 9.83
CA TYR A 169 7.95 12.07 8.48
C TYR A 169 9.33 11.40 8.37
N ILE A 170 10.17 11.61 9.39
CA ILE A 170 11.46 10.96 9.52
C ILE A 170 11.40 10.05 10.74
N PHE A 171 11.69 8.78 10.55
CA PHE A 171 11.85 7.84 11.65
C PHE A 171 13.26 7.99 12.22
N ASN A 172 13.36 8.27 13.51
CA ASN A 172 14.64 8.36 14.23
C ASN A 172 15.13 7.00 14.73
N GLU A 173 14.25 5.99 14.71
CA GLU A 173 14.54 4.63 15.15
C GLU A 173 14.43 3.66 13.99
N ILE A 174 15.32 2.68 13.94
CA ILE A 174 15.23 1.59 12.98
C ILE A 174 14.02 0.72 13.35
N PRO A 175 13.09 0.49 12.42
CA PRO A 175 11.96 -0.37 12.68
C PRO A 175 12.40 -1.77 13.08
N THR A 176 11.91 -2.25 14.20
CA THR A 176 12.11 -3.64 14.62
C THR A 176 11.00 -4.51 14.03
N TYR A 177 11.35 -5.71 13.60
CA TYR A 177 10.38 -6.67 13.14
C TYR A 177 9.45 -7.11 14.28
N HIS A 178 8.17 -6.88 14.11
CA HIS A 178 7.12 -7.40 14.99
C HIS A 178 6.28 -8.40 14.20
N PRO A 179 6.30 -9.69 14.54
CA PRO A 179 5.44 -10.66 13.86
C PRO A 179 3.98 -10.32 14.16
N ILE A 180 3.17 -10.20 13.08
CA ILE A 180 1.73 -9.90 13.16
C ILE A 180 0.97 -11.06 13.78
N SER A 181 1.43 -12.28 13.52
CA SER A 181 0.91 -13.50 14.13
C SER A 181 2.05 -14.44 14.51
N ARG A 182 1.98 -14.99 15.67
CA ARG A 182 2.81 -16.13 16.09
C ARG A 182 1.91 -17.34 16.21
N LEU A 183 2.38 -18.49 15.79
CA LEU A 183 1.65 -19.74 15.99
C LEU A 183 1.52 -20.05 17.48
N SER A 184 2.59 -19.83 18.26
CA SER A 184 2.62 -19.93 19.71
C SER A 184 3.82 -19.16 20.25
N ASP A 185 3.80 -18.82 21.54
CA ASP A 185 4.95 -18.27 22.26
C ASP A 185 6.03 -19.32 22.55
N SER A 186 5.68 -20.61 22.45
CA SER A 186 6.59 -21.74 22.60
C SER A 186 7.08 -22.23 21.24
N MET A 187 8.40 -22.30 21.06
CA MET A 187 9.01 -22.86 19.85
C MET A 187 8.56 -24.32 19.60
N ALA A 188 8.51 -25.13 20.64
CA ALA A 188 8.10 -26.54 20.52
C ALA A 188 6.66 -26.69 20.07
N GLU A 189 5.77 -25.84 20.57
CA GLU A 189 4.37 -25.81 20.18
C GLU A 189 4.20 -25.27 18.75
N SER A 190 4.90 -24.21 18.40
CA SER A 190 4.93 -23.68 17.02
C SER A 190 5.36 -24.74 16.02
N MET A 191 6.38 -25.55 16.34
CA MET A 191 6.83 -26.65 15.47
C MET A 191 5.76 -27.74 15.33
N ARG A 192 5.04 -28.08 16.40
CA ARG A 192 3.91 -29.02 16.33
C ARG A 192 2.80 -28.49 15.43
N MET A 193 2.40 -27.24 15.64
CA MET A 193 1.37 -26.59 14.83
C MET A 193 1.78 -26.52 13.35
N MET A 194 3.06 -26.25 13.06
CA MET A 194 3.58 -26.28 11.68
C MET A 194 3.49 -27.68 11.07
N ALA A 195 3.81 -28.74 11.83
CA ALA A 195 3.68 -30.11 11.37
C ALA A 195 2.21 -30.49 11.12
N ASP A 196 1.29 -30.06 11.98
CA ASP A 196 -0.15 -30.27 11.81
C ASP A 196 -0.69 -29.51 10.57
N ILE A 197 -0.25 -28.28 10.36
CA ILE A 197 -0.58 -27.48 9.16
C ILE A 197 -0.09 -28.21 7.90
N GLN A 198 1.15 -28.70 7.91
CA GLN A 198 1.69 -29.42 6.76
C GLN A 198 0.91 -30.71 6.48
N LYS A 199 0.57 -31.46 7.53
CA LYS A 199 -0.25 -32.66 7.39
C LYS A 199 -1.63 -32.36 6.79
N LEU A 200 -2.31 -31.31 7.28
CA LEU A 200 -3.60 -30.88 6.75
C LEU A 200 -3.46 -30.43 5.28
N LYS A 201 -2.37 -29.74 4.95
CA LYS A 201 -2.08 -29.33 3.57
C LYS A 201 -1.90 -30.56 2.65
N ASP A 202 -1.21 -31.59 3.11
CA ASP A 202 -0.99 -32.81 2.35
C ASP A 202 -2.29 -33.65 2.19
N GLU A 203 -3.26 -33.49 3.08
CA GLU A 203 -4.60 -34.10 2.98
C GLU A 203 -5.54 -33.36 2.04
N LEU A 204 -5.25 -32.09 1.68
CA LEU A 204 -6.05 -31.32 0.74
C LEU A 204 -5.84 -31.81 -0.71
N PRO A 205 -6.82 -31.67 -1.59
CA PRO A 205 -6.75 -32.20 -2.95
C PRO A 205 -5.75 -31.47 -3.87
N GLY A 206 -4.98 -30.50 -3.39
CA GLY A 206 -3.99 -29.76 -4.16
C GLY A 206 -4.56 -28.96 -5.33
N ILE A 207 -5.83 -28.53 -5.22
CA ILE A 207 -6.54 -27.78 -6.25
C ILE A 207 -6.62 -26.32 -5.86
N ASP A 208 -5.92 -25.48 -6.56
CA ASP A 208 -5.93 -24.02 -6.37
C ASP A 208 -7.16 -23.38 -7.01
N CYS A 209 -8.33 -23.73 -6.53
CA CYS A 209 -9.59 -23.25 -7.11
C CYS A 209 -10.10 -21.93 -6.53
N GLY A 210 -9.51 -21.44 -5.44
CA GLY A 210 -9.88 -20.19 -4.77
C GLY A 210 -11.25 -20.19 -4.09
N SER A 211 -12.00 -21.32 -4.11
CA SER A 211 -13.36 -21.37 -3.56
C SER A 211 -13.46 -21.13 -2.06
N CYS A 212 -12.40 -21.38 -1.32
CA CYS A 212 -12.29 -21.11 0.12
C CYS A 212 -11.74 -19.71 0.43
N GLY A 213 -11.37 -18.92 -0.59
CA GLY A 213 -10.73 -17.62 -0.46
C GLY A 213 -9.21 -17.67 -0.22
N ALA A 214 -8.62 -18.86 -0.14
CA ALA A 214 -7.17 -19.02 -0.08
C ALA A 214 -6.56 -18.95 -1.49
N PRO A 215 -5.35 -18.38 -1.65
CA PRO A 215 -4.69 -18.27 -2.96
C PRO A 215 -4.15 -19.62 -3.47
N ASN A 216 -3.92 -20.55 -2.59
CA ASN A 216 -3.46 -21.92 -2.87
C ASN A 216 -3.88 -22.86 -1.73
N SER A 217 -3.71 -24.15 -1.97
CA SER A 217 -3.95 -25.21 -0.96
C SER A 217 -2.82 -25.26 0.05
#